data_4c9c53f9383ca689fc66801ef482593c
#
_entry.id   4c9c53f9383ca689fc66801ef482593c
#
_cell.length_a   1.000
_cell.length_b   1.000
_cell.length_c   1.000
_cell.angle_alpha   90.00
_cell.angle_beta   90.00
_cell.angle_gamma   90.00
#
_symmetry.space_group_name_H-M   'P 1'
#
loop_
_entity.id
_entity.type
_entity.pdbx_description
1 polymer ?
#
loop_
_entity_poly.entity_id
_entity_poly.type
_entity_poly.pdbx_seq_one_letter_code
_entity_poly.pdbx_strand_id
1 'polypeptide(L)'
;MEKTKVLFVDDDIALGQVVILALRASGYAAEYCTTLVGIQGVVQEMQPDIMVLDVEIGEKNGIDAVAELKLTAPDTPVLFVSSHIAGSEVARALDAGGIAYLRKPFEMEELVAYIRRHTPCFHPKGLSIGMFNLRAGDSMLFKGEEPVRRLTDFEYKLLKLLAQNMNPVSYTHLRAHET
;
A
#
# COMPACT_ATOMS: atom_id res chain seq x y z
N MET A 1 6.82 -13.26 5.99
CA MET A 1 6.38 -11.86 6.17
C MET A 1 4.98 -11.74 5.58
N GLU A 2 4.06 -11.23 6.36
CA GLU A 2 2.69 -11.01 5.92
C GLU A 2 2.66 -9.88 4.88
N LYS A 3 1.88 -10.06 3.81
CA LYS A 3 1.77 -9.06 2.76
C LYS A 3 0.75 -8.01 3.18
N THR A 4 1.01 -6.74 2.87
CA THR A 4 0.01 -5.67 3.07
C THR A 4 -1.26 -5.99 2.29
N LYS A 5 -2.39 -5.97 2.97
CA LYS A 5 -3.71 -6.31 2.46
C LYS A 5 -4.40 -5.05 1.96
N VAL A 6 -4.74 -5.03 0.69
CA VAL A 6 -5.42 -3.90 0.03
C VAL A 6 -6.79 -4.34 -0.45
N LEU A 7 -7.84 -3.69 0.02
CA LEU A 7 -9.19 -3.87 -0.50
C LEU A 7 -9.49 -2.74 -1.48
N PHE A 8 -9.73 -3.09 -2.74
CA PHE A 8 -10.14 -2.15 -3.79
C PHE A 8 -11.63 -2.34 -4.10
N VAL A 9 -12.40 -1.26 -4.08
CA VAL A 9 -13.85 -1.31 -4.31
C VAL A 9 -14.22 -0.29 -5.39
N ASP A 10 -14.74 -0.77 -6.51
CA ASP A 10 -15.04 0.01 -7.70
C ASP A 10 -15.96 -0.81 -8.59
N ASP A 11 -17.01 -0.25 -9.18
CA ASP A 11 -17.92 -0.98 -10.05
C ASP A 11 -17.41 -1.14 -11.49
N ASP A 12 -16.35 -0.41 -11.87
CA ASP A 12 -15.65 -0.62 -13.14
C ASP A 12 -14.78 -1.90 -13.08
N ILE A 13 -15.36 -2.98 -13.63
CA ILE A 13 -14.72 -4.31 -13.66
C ILE A 13 -13.37 -4.28 -14.40
N ALA A 14 -13.26 -3.52 -15.49
CA ALA A 14 -12.04 -3.46 -16.28
C ALA A 14 -10.90 -2.80 -15.50
N LEU A 15 -11.19 -1.66 -14.86
CA LEU A 15 -10.27 -0.96 -13.99
C LEU A 15 -9.87 -1.84 -12.79
N GLY A 16 -10.86 -2.44 -12.13
CA GLY A 16 -10.62 -3.30 -10.96
C GLY A 16 -9.67 -4.46 -11.26
N GLN A 17 -9.86 -5.17 -12.37
CA GLN A 17 -8.98 -6.26 -12.78
C GLN A 17 -7.53 -5.80 -13.02
N VAL A 18 -7.34 -4.66 -13.69
CA VAL A 18 -6.02 -4.09 -13.95
C VAL A 18 -5.34 -3.68 -12.65
N VAL A 19 -6.05 -2.97 -11.76
CA VAL A 19 -5.54 -2.52 -10.46
C VAL A 19 -5.12 -3.71 -9.60
N ILE A 20 -5.97 -4.74 -9.48
CA ILE A 20 -5.65 -5.92 -8.67
C ILE A 20 -4.44 -6.67 -9.21
N LEU A 21 -4.35 -6.84 -10.52
CA LEU A 21 -3.20 -7.50 -11.14
C LEU A 21 -1.90 -6.74 -10.84
N ALA A 22 -1.92 -5.42 -10.99
CA ALA A 22 -0.77 -4.56 -10.74
C ALA A 22 -0.36 -4.53 -9.25
N LEU A 23 -1.34 -4.45 -8.33
CA LEU A 23 -1.08 -4.51 -6.90
C LEU A 23 -0.47 -5.85 -6.48
N ARG A 24 -1.00 -6.97 -6.98
CA ARG A 24 -0.46 -8.31 -6.71
C ARG A 24 0.95 -8.48 -7.27
N ALA A 25 1.20 -7.98 -8.48
CA ALA A 25 2.55 -7.96 -9.09
C ALA A 25 3.53 -7.12 -8.27
N SER A 26 3.04 -6.05 -7.62
CA SER A 26 3.81 -5.19 -6.71
C SER A 26 4.00 -5.80 -5.30
N GLY A 27 3.46 -6.99 -5.04
CA GLY A 27 3.69 -7.73 -3.80
C GLY A 27 2.61 -7.57 -2.72
N TYR A 28 1.51 -6.86 -3.01
CA TYR A 28 0.36 -6.72 -2.10
C TYR A 28 -0.52 -7.98 -2.10
N ALA A 29 -1.24 -8.21 -0.99
CA ALA A 29 -2.39 -9.10 -0.94
C ALA A 29 -3.63 -8.27 -1.26
N ALA A 30 -4.04 -8.23 -2.52
CA ALA A 30 -5.12 -7.37 -2.96
C ALA A 30 -6.39 -8.16 -3.29
N GLU A 31 -7.53 -7.65 -2.78
CA GLU A 31 -8.88 -8.14 -3.11
C GLU A 31 -9.71 -7.03 -3.74
N TYR A 32 -10.71 -7.43 -4.53
CA TYR A 32 -11.54 -6.55 -5.31
C TYR A 32 -13.03 -6.85 -5.09
N CYS A 33 -13.80 -5.79 -4.86
CA CYS A 33 -15.26 -5.83 -4.79
C CYS A 33 -15.87 -4.85 -5.79
N THR A 34 -16.92 -5.26 -6.47
CA THR A 34 -17.67 -4.42 -7.42
C THR A 34 -18.85 -3.70 -6.79
N THR A 35 -19.11 -3.91 -5.51
CA THR A 35 -20.28 -3.40 -4.80
C THR A 35 -20.00 -3.20 -3.33
N LEU A 36 -20.74 -2.31 -2.71
CA LEU A 36 -20.76 -2.12 -1.26
C LEU A 36 -21.68 -3.10 -0.53
N VAL A 37 -22.44 -3.93 -1.26
CA VAL A 37 -23.32 -4.94 -0.63
C VAL A 37 -22.48 -6.05 -0.03
N GLY A 38 -22.62 -6.24 1.29
CA GLY A 38 -21.86 -7.27 2.04
C GLY A 38 -20.40 -6.91 2.29
N ILE A 39 -19.95 -5.71 1.95
CA ILE A 39 -18.56 -5.26 2.10
C ILE A 39 -18.05 -5.38 3.55
N GLN A 40 -18.90 -5.18 4.55
CA GLN A 40 -18.53 -5.32 5.95
C GLN A 40 -18.03 -6.71 6.28
N GLY A 41 -18.67 -7.76 5.73
CA GLY A 41 -18.21 -9.14 5.88
C GLY A 41 -16.82 -9.37 5.26
N VAL A 42 -16.57 -8.79 4.08
CA VAL A 42 -15.26 -8.85 3.43
C VAL A 42 -14.20 -8.14 4.27
N VAL A 43 -14.52 -6.95 4.79
CA VAL A 43 -13.61 -6.18 5.65
C VAL A 43 -13.30 -6.94 6.94
N GLN A 44 -14.31 -7.58 7.54
CA GLN A 44 -14.15 -8.37 8.76
C GLN A 44 -13.28 -9.62 8.55
N GLU A 45 -13.45 -10.32 7.42
CA GLU A 45 -12.68 -11.53 7.10
C GLU A 45 -11.26 -11.18 6.64
N MET A 46 -11.14 -10.24 5.72
CA MET A 46 -9.86 -9.86 5.13
C MET A 46 -8.98 -9.08 6.11
N GLN A 47 -9.58 -8.21 6.95
CA GLN A 47 -8.88 -7.24 7.78
C GLN A 47 -7.85 -6.43 6.96
N PRO A 48 -8.30 -5.58 6.03
CA PRO A 48 -7.41 -4.85 5.14
C PRO A 48 -6.57 -3.81 5.90
N ASP A 49 -5.31 -3.65 5.50
CA ASP A 49 -4.43 -2.60 6.00
C ASP A 49 -4.76 -1.24 5.39
N ILE A 50 -5.42 -1.23 4.24
CA ILE A 50 -5.94 -0.03 3.56
C ILE A 50 -7.12 -0.40 2.66
N MET A 51 -8.10 0.48 2.60
CA MET A 51 -9.22 0.42 1.66
C MET A 51 -9.07 1.51 0.60
N VAL A 52 -9.27 1.17 -0.67
CA VAL A 52 -9.35 2.10 -1.78
C VAL A 52 -10.76 2.03 -2.33
N LEU A 53 -11.53 3.10 -2.16
CA LEU A 53 -12.96 3.14 -2.49
C LEU A 53 -13.23 4.12 -3.62
N ASP A 54 -13.94 3.68 -4.64
CA ASP A 54 -14.58 4.63 -5.54
C ASP A 54 -15.65 5.44 -4.78
N VAL A 55 -15.78 6.69 -5.14
CA VAL A 55 -16.85 7.56 -4.63
C VAL A 55 -18.20 7.16 -5.19
N GLU A 56 -18.25 6.73 -6.45
CA GLU A 56 -19.47 6.30 -7.14
C GLU A 56 -19.42 4.78 -7.37
N ILE A 57 -20.20 3.99 -6.60
CA ILE A 57 -20.25 2.53 -6.72
C ILE A 57 -21.70 2.11 -6.97
N GLY A 58 -22.07 1.95 -8.22
CA GLY A 58 -23.46 1.73 -8.63
C GLY A 58 -24.34 2.90 -8.23
N GLU A 59 -25.40 2.65 -7.44
CA GLU A 59 -26.30 3.68 -6.92
C GLU A 59 -25.84 4.23 -5.54
N LYS A 60 -24.74 3.77 -5.01
CA LYS A 60 -24.24 4.13 -3.66
C LYS A 60 -23.05 5.06 -3.73
N ASN A 61 -22.95 5.94 -2.73
CA ASN A 61 -21.80 6.81 -2.55
C ASN A 61 -20.79 6.16 -1.58
N GLY A 62 -19.55 5.96 -2.03
CA GLY A 62 -18.49 5.37 -1.24
C GLY A 62 -18.12 6.19 0.01
N ILE A 63 -18.28 7.53 -0.05
CA ILE A 63 -18.03 8.40 1.11
C ILE A 63 -19.01 8.10 2.23
N ASP A 64 -20.29 7.91 1.91
CA ASP A 64 -21.32 7.61 2.91
C ASP A 64 -21.13 6.23 3.54
N ALA A 65 -20.55 5.28 2.80
CA ALA A 65 -20.26 3.94 3.31
C ALA A 65 -19.13 3.91 4.35
N VAL A 66 -18.25 4.91 4.36
CA VAL A 66 -17.09 4.92 5.27
C VAL A 66 -17.51 4.89 6.73
N ALA A 67 -18.56 5.60 7.11
CA ALA A 67 -19.05 5.60 8.49
C ALA A 67 -19.36 4.18 9.00
N GLU A 68 -20.00 3.36 8.17
CA GLU A 68 -20.30 1.96 8.48
C GLU A 68 -19.04 1.08 8.46
N LEU A 69 -18.16 1.28 7.49
CA LEU A 69 -16.89 0.55 7.39
C LEU A 69 -15.99 0.81 8.59
N LYS A 70 -15.97 2.03 9.09
CA LYS A 70 -15.22 2.42 10.30
C LYS A 70 -15.75 1.79 11.59
N LEU A 71 -16.98 1.31 11.64
CA LEU A 71 -17.47 0.51 12.77
C LEU A 71 -16.80 -0.87 12.82
N THR A 72 -16.47 -1.44 11.65
CA THR A 72 -15.83 -2.77 11.53
C THR A 72 -14.31 -2.67 11.56
N ALA A 73 -13.74 -1.63 10.95
CA ALA A 73 -12.31 -1.41 10.83
C ALA A 73 -11.95 0.07 11.13
N PRO A 74 -11.99 0.50 12.39
CA PRO A 74 -11.87 1.91 12.79
C PRO A 74 -10.53 2.53 12.39
N ASP A 75 -9.46 1.77 12.47
CA ASP A 75 -8.10 2.24 12.23
C ASP A 75 -7.63 2.06 10.78
N THR A 76 -8.40 1.33 9.95
CA THR A 76 -8.01 1.09 8.56
C THR A 76 -8.11 2.37 7.74
N PRO A 77 -7.03 2.87 7.14
CA PRO A 77 -7.05 4.06 6.30
C PRO A 77 -7.90 3.84 5.05
N VAL A 78 -8.59 4.90 4.61
CA VAL A 78 -9.43 4.91 3.41
C VAL A 78 -8.90 5.94 2.43
N LEU A 79 -8.53 5.49 1.23
CA LEU A 79 -8.18 6.31 0.09
C LEU A 79 -9.39 6.34 -0.87
N PHE A 80 -9.85 7.53 -1.23
CA PHE A 80 -10.90 7.66 -2.23
C PHE A 80 -10.33 7.78 -3.63
N VAL A 81 -11.03 7.19 -4.61
CA VAL A 81 -10.80 7.39 -6.04
C VAL A 81 -12.09 7.91 -6.68
N SER A 82 -12.02 8.80 -7.68
CA SER A 82 -13.21 9.31 -8.37
C SER A 82 -12.89 9.95 -9.71
N SER A 83 -13.82 9.88 -10.61
CA SER A 83 -13.79 10.61 -11.90
C SER A 83 -14.12 12.09 -11.74
N HIS A 84 -14.80 12.48 -10.66
CA HIS A 84 -15.21 13.85 -10.37
C HIS A 84 -14.36 14.46 -9.27
N ILE A 85 -13.94 15.72 -9.47
CA ILE A 85 -13.23 16.51 -8.44
C ILE A 85 -13.98 17.82 -8.26
N ALA A 86 -15.09 17.79 -7.53
CA ALA A 86 -15.62 18.99 -6.91
C ALA A 86 -14.93 19.21 -5.57
N GLY A 87 -14.46 20.45 -5.29
CA GLY A 87 -13.78 20.75 -4.02
C GLY A 87 -14.62 20.41 -2.79
N SER A 88 -15.95 20.55 -2.90
CA SER A 88 -16.91 20.16 -1.86
C SER A 88 -16.94 18.65 -1.61
N GLU A 89 -16.75 17.84 -2.64
CA GLU A 89 -16.72 16.37 -2.52
C GLU A 89 -15.40 15.88 -1.93
N VAL A 90 -14.29 16.49 -2.32
CA VAL A 90 -12.99 16.23 -1.69
C VAL A 90 -13.02 16.58 -0.21
N ALA A 91 -13.58 17.75 0.16
CA ALA A 91 -13.72 18.14 1.57
C ALA A 91 -14.59 17.13 2.33
N ARG A 92 -15.74 16.73 1.77
CA ARG A 92 -16.63 15.73 2.38
C ARG A 92 -15.95 14.37 2.57
N ALA A 93 -15.14 13.93 1.59
CA ALA A 93 -14.39 12.68 1.67
C ALA A 93 -13.34 12.70 2.81
N LEU A 94 -12.62 13.81 2.95
CA LEU A 94 -11.65 14.00 4.04
C LEU A 94 -12.33 14.11 5.40
N ASP A 95 -13.45 14.84 5.49
CA ASP A 95 -14.25 14.96 6.73
C ASP A 95 -14.84 13.61 7.16
N ALA A 96 -15.16 12.73 6.20
CA ALA A 96 -15.61 11.35 6.47
C ALA A 96 -14.47 10.43 6.99
N GLY A 97 -13.24 10.92 7.06
CA GLY A 97 -12.08 10.19 7.54
C GLY A 97 -11.24 9.54 6.45
N GLY A 98 -11.38 9.98 5.21
CA GLY A 98 -10.46 9.64 4.11
C GLY A 98 -9.08 10.23 4.34
N ILE A 99 -8.04 9.47 3.98
CA ILE A 99 -6.64 9.93 4.11
C ILE A 99 -6.17 10.72 2.89
N ALA A 100 -6.79 10.48 1.74
CA ALA A 100 -6.48 11.15 0.48
C ALA A 100 -7.62 10.91 -0.54
N TYR A 101 -7.57 11.67 -1.63
CA TYR A 101 -8.51 11.62 -2.73
C TYR A 101 -7.72 11.60 -4.05
N LEU A 102 -7.87 10.55 -4.83
CA LEU A 102 -7.15 10.32 -6.07
C LEU A 102 -8.09 10.44 -7.27
N ARG A 103 -7.68 11.21 -8.27
CA ARG A 103 -8.49 11.42 -9.48
C ARG A 103 -8.33 10.29 -10.47
N LYS A 104 -9.43 9.80 -11.04
CA LYS A 104 -9.43 8.94 -12.24
C LYS A 104 -9.33 9.81 -13.52
N PRO A 105 -8.53 9.40 -14.52
CA PRO A 105 -7.58 8.28 -14.51
C PRO A 105 -6.34 8.60 -13.67
N PHE A 106 -5.83 7.59 -12.96
CA PHE A 106 -4.61 7.68 -12.16
C PHE A 106 -3.55 6.70 -12.67
N GLU A 107 -2.30 7.03 -12.39
CA GLU A 107 -1.19 6.12 -12.65
C GLU A 107 -1.03 5.13 -11.50
N MET A 108 -0.66 3.88 -11.80
CA MET A 108 -0.48 2.84 -10.77
C MET A 108 0.60 3.20 -9.75
N GLU A 109 1.64 3.90 -10.20
CA GLU A 109 2.71 4.41 -9.34
C GLU A 109 2.18 5.39 -8.30
N GLU A 110 1.20 6.21 -8.66
CA GLU A 110 0.55 7.17 -7.76
C GLU A 110 -0.28 6.44 -6.70
N LEU A 111 -1.13 5.51 -7.11
CA LEU A 111 -1.91 4.67 -6.20
C LEU A 111 -1.01 3.91 -5.22
N VAL A 112 0.04 3.25 -5.73
CA VAL A 112 1.00 2.51 -4.91
C VAL A 112 1.76 3.43 -3.95
N ALA A 113 2.07 4.67 -4.33
CA ALA A 113 2.72 5.64 -3.46
C ALA A 113 1.83 6.02 -2.26
N TYR A 114 0.52 6.24 -2.49
CA TYR A 114 -0.43 6.48 -1.41
C TYR A 114 -0.56 5.27 -0.48
N ILE A 115 -0.75 4.07 -1.03
CA ILE A 115 -0.85 2.84 -0.24
C ILE A 115 0.39 2.71 0.66
N ARG A 116 1.57 2.80 0.08
CA ARG A 116 2.84 2.66 0.80
C ARG A 116 3.03 3.70 1.92
N ARG A 117 2.57 4.92 1.69
CA ARG A 117 2.67 6.00 2.69
C ARG A 117 1.82 5.75 3.92
N HIS A 118 0.68 5.07 3.74
CA HIS A 118 -0.35 4.93 4.77
C HIS A 118 -0.47 3.52 5.36
N THR A 119 0.37 2.57 4.90
CA THR A 119 0.41 1.22 5.45
C THR A 119 1.75 0.94 6.13
N PRO A 120 1.76 0.64 7.44
CA PRO A 120 3.00 0.52 8.21
C PRO A 120 3.91 -0.64 7.79
N CYS A 121 3.34 -1.66 7.16
CA CYS A 121 4.03 -2.94 6.91
C CYS A 121 4.59 -3.11 5.50
N PHE A 122 4.32 -2.22 4.57
CA PHE A 122 4.90 -2.33 3.24
C PHE A 122 6.27 -1.68 3.19
N HIS A 123 7.25 -2.46 3.58
CA HIS A 123 8.59 -2.25 3.10
C HIS A 123 8.68 -3.05 1.78
N PRO A 124 8.61 -2.42 0.58
CA PRO A 124 9.11 -3.08 -0.61
C PRO A 124 10.46 -3.63 -0.19
N LYS A 125 10.79 -4.88 -0.53
CA LYS A 125 12.04 -5.54 -0.12
C LYS A 125 13.14 -4.50 -0.19
N GLY A 126 13.43 -3.86 0.95
CA GLY A 126 14.52 -2.94 1.06
C GLY A 126 15.74 -3.76 0.67
N LEU A 127 16.55 -3.25 -0.22
CA LEU A 127 17.75 -3.94 -0.60
C LEU A 127 18.58 -4.12 0.67
N SER A 128 18.67 -5.36 1.12
CA SER A 128 19.51 -5.69 2.27
C SER A 128 20.95 -5.76 1.82
N ILE A 129 21.80 -4.96 2.43
CA ILE A 129 23.24 -4.92 2.17
C ILE A 129 23.92 -5.28 3.50
N GLY A 130 24.19 -6.55 3.71
CA GLY A 130 24.68 -7.05 5.00
C GLY A 130 23.67 -6.81 6.12
N MET A 131 24.07 -6.06 7.16
CA MET A 131 23.19 -5.70 8.29
C MET A 131 22.33 -4.47 8.06
N PHE A 132 22.44 -3.83 6.89
CA PHE A 132 21.71 -2.63 6.55
C PHE A 132 20.56 -2.93 5.58
N ASN A 133 19.48 -2.18 5.74
CA ASN A 133 18.32 -2.21 4.87
C ASN A 133 18.11 -0.84 4.23
N LEU A 134 18.05 -0.80 2.91
CA LEU A 134 17.75 0.39 2.14
C LEU A 134 16.25 0.41 1.84
N ARG A 135 15.50 1.29 2.47
CA ARG A 135 14.04 1.42 2.19
C ARG A 135 13.82 2.18 0.90
N ALA A 136 13.00 1.61 0.02
CA ALA A 136 12.56 2.30 -1.17
C ALA A 136 11.55 3.38 -0.79
N GLY A 137 11.75 4.60 -1.26
CA GLY A 137 10.79 5.69 -1.18
C GLY A 137 11.16 6.86 -0.27
N ASP A 138 11.93 6.66 0.77
CA ASP A 138 12.37 7.73 1.68
C ASP A 138 13.89 7.97 1.68
N SER A 139 14.61 7.20 0.86
CA SER A 139 16.09 7.23 0.79
C SER A 139 16.77 7.05 2.15
N MET A 140 16.13 6.33 3.09
CA MET A 140 16.66 6.07 4.42
C MET A 140 17.39 4.74 4.49
N LEU A 141 18.55 4.76 5.12
CA LEU A 141 19.33 3.58 5.48
C LEU A 141 18.97 3.16 6.91
N PHE A 142 18.67 1.88 7.10
CA PHE A 142 18.35 1.29 8.40
C PHE A 142 19.33 0.20 8.79
N LYS A 143 19.57 0.05 10.08
CA LYS A 143 20.25 -1.10 10.69
C LYS A 143 19.22 -1.85 11.53
N GLY A 144 18.70 -2.95 11.02
CA GLY A 144 17.49 -3.53 11.58
C GLY A 144 16.30 -2.59 11.42
N GLU A 145 15.69 -2.17 12.53
CA GLU A 145 14.60 -1.18 12.54
C GLU A 145 15.07 0.25 12.86
N GLU A 146 16.32 0.43 13.27
CA GLU A 146 16.86 1.75 13.62
C GLU A 146 17.27 2.53 12.38
N PRO A 147 16.76 3.78 12.20
CA PRO A 147 17.20 4.65 11.12
C PRO A 147 18.63 5.12 11.37
N VAL A 148 19.51 4.92 10.39
CA VAL A 148 20.93 5.32 10.48
C VAL A 148 21.12 6.72 9.91
N ARG A 149 20.72 6.92 8.65
CA ARG A 149 20.78 8.24 7.99
C ARG A 149 19.97 8.28 6.71
N ARG A 150 19.61 9.50 6.30
CA ARG A 150 19.03 9.76 4.99
C ARG A 150 20.16 9.84 3.94
N LEU A 151 19.94 9.18 2.83
CA LEU A 151 20.85 9.18 1.69
C LEU A 151 20.47 10.28 0.70
N THR A 152 21.45 10.81 0.00
CA THR A 152 21.22 11.62 -1.19
C THR A 152 20.72 10.73 -2.35
N ASP A 153 20.09 11.32 -3.37
CA ASP A 153 19.61 10.58 -4.54
C ASP A 153 20.72 9.80 -5.25
N PHE A 154 21.92 10.34 -5.27
CA PHE A 154 23.08 9.67 -5.86
C PHE A 154 23.51 8.47 -5.01
N GLU A 155 23.65 8.62 -3.70
CA GLU A 155 24.00 7.53 -2.77
C GLU A 155 22.96 6.41 -2.81
N TYR A 156 21.67 6.78 -2.84
CA TYR A 156 20.57 5.83 -2.94
C TYR A 156 20.67 5.01 -4.24
N LYS A 157 20.81 5.67 -5.40
CA LYS A 157 20.93 5.01 -6.70
C LYS A 157 22.16 4.12 -6.77
N LEU A 158 23.29 4.58 -6.23
CA LEU A 158 24.53 3.82 -6.20
C LEU A 158 24.42 2.57 -5.33
N LEU A 159 23.90 2.69 -4.11
CA LEU A 159 23.68 1.56 -3.22
C LEU A 159 22.66 0.56 -3.78
N LYS A 160 21.61 1.05 -4.43
CA LYS A 160 20.63 0.22 -5.12
C LYS A 160 21.27 -0.60 -6.25
N LEU A 161 22.09 0.04 -7.06
CA LEU A 161 22.82 -0.62 -8.16
C LEU A 161 23.79 -1.69 -7.62
N LEU A 162 24.56 -1.36 -6.59
CA LEU A 162 25.47 -2.29 -5.94
C LEU A 162 24.74 -3.49 -5.35
N ALA A 163 23.66 -3.27 -4.61
CA ALA A 163 22.89 -4.33 -3.99
C ALA A 163 22.22 -5.28 -5.02
N GLN A 164 21.81 -4.74 -6.17
CA GLN A 164 21.23 -5.54 -7.25
C GLN A 164 22.29 -6.40 -7.97
N ASN A 165 23.54 -5.97 -7.99
CA ASN A 165 24.65 -6.66 -8.65
C ASN A 165 25.51 -7.49 -7.68
N MET A 166 25.33 -7.33 -6.37
CA MET A 166 25.95 -8.22 -5.40
C MET A 166 25.14 -9.52 -5.34
N ASN A 167 25.65 -10.58 -5.91
CA ASN A 167 25.13 -11.94 -5.72
C ASN A 167 24.96 -12.18 -4.23
N PRO A 168 23.83 -12.74 -3.75
CA PRO A 168 23.73 -13.13 -2.37
C PRO A 168 24.72 -14.27 -2.11
N VAL A 169 25.87 -13.93 -1.57
CA VAL A 169 26.75 -14.94 -0.97
C VAL A 169 25.94 -15.49 0.21
N SER A 170 25.38 -16.67 0.02
CA SER A 170 24.75 -17.42 1.07
C SER A 170 25.81 -17.77 2.11
N TYR A 171 25.85 -17.02 3.19
CA TYR A 171 26.54 -17.46 4.40
C TYR A 171 25.71 -18.58 5.03
N THR A 172 25.84 -19.80 4.47
CA THR A 172 25.51 -21.00 5.17
C THR A 172 26.58 -21.27 6.18
N HIS A 173 26.22 -21.10 7.46
CA HIS A 173 26.71 -21.77 8.64
C HIS A 173 28.20 -22.16 8.70
N LEU A 174 28.99 -21.33 9.37
CA LEU A 174 30.04 -21.85 10.24
C LEU A 174 29.48 -21.92 11.67
N ARG A 175 28.79 -23.01 11.99
CA ARG A 175 28.67 -23.45 13.37
C ARG A 175 30.02 -24.02 13.80
N ALA A 176 30.77 -23.28 14.56
CA ALA A 176 31.87 -23.82 15.29
C ALA A 176 31.33 -24.86 16.29
N HIS A 177 31.74 -26.09 16.12
CA HIS A 177 31.69 -27.07 17.19
C HIS A 177 32.74 -26.67 18.22
N GLU A 178 32.30 -26.26 19.40
CA GLU A 178 33.11 -26.33 20.58
C GLU A 178 32.74 -27.64 21.32
N THR A 179 33.74 -28.50 21.44
CA THR A 179 33.80 -29.65 22.32
C THR A 179 33.87 -29.22 23.77
#